data_8d2ce171f0aed4c52003bc048748afed
#
_entry.id   8d2ce171f0aed4c52003bc048748afed
#
_cell.length_a   1.000
_cell.length_b   1.000
_cell.length_c   1.000
_cell.angle_alpha   90.00
_cell.angle_beta   90.00
_cell.angle_gamma   90.00
#
_symmetry.space_group_name_H-M   'P 1'
#
loop_
_entity.id
_entity.type
_entity.pdbx_description
1 polymer ?
#
loop_
_entity_poly.entity_id
_entity_poly.type
_entity_poly.pdbx_seq_one_letter_code
_entity_poly.pdbx_strand_id
1 'polypeptide(L)'
;IKKLTSGPQILIGSSMGGWIALSIIKQSFINIKSIICIAAAPDFPKLLIWDKLSFCQKKELIKNKQIILKKVYDYEEYEYVITYKFIKDCLSNLVMTENLYFHGKVFLYHGMKDKDVPYETSLKISDNIKGASLIQVILEKNGGHRLSEKNELITIKKLIEQSI
;
A
#
# COMPACT_ATOMS: atom_id res chain seq x y z
N ILE A 1 12.13 11.31 -9.09
CA ILE A 1 13.28 10.48 -8.69
C ILE A 1 14.42 10.65 -9.69
N LYS A 2 14.27 10.33 -10.99
CA LYS A 2 15.34 10.43 -12.02
C LYS A 2 16.10 11.76 -12.05
N LYS A 3 15.47 12.88 -11.65
CA LYS A 3 16.12 14.21 -11.57
C LYS A 3 16.94 14.42 -10.30
N LEU A 4 16.74 13.58 -9.27
CA LEU A 4 17.31 13.75 -7.94
C LEU A 4 18.45 12.76 -7.66
N THR A 5 18.45 11.62 -8.33
CA THR A 5 19.38 10.52 -8.02
C THR A 5 19.70 9.71 -9.27
N SER A 6 20.93 9.19 -9.33
CA SER A 6 21.42 8.22 -10.30
C SER A 6 21.77 6.90 -9.58
N GLY A 7 21.66 5.78 -10.27
CA GLY A 7 21.99 4.46 -9.72
C GLY A 7 20.77 3.69 -9.17
N PRO A 8 21.01 2.51 -8.57
CA PRO A 8 19.95 1.66 -8.03
C PRO A 8 19.24 2.32 -6.85
N GLN A 9 17.91 2.25 -6.81
CA GLN A 9 17.07 2.84 -5.78
C GLN A 9 16.47 1.76 -4.87
N ILE A 10 16.28 2.12 -3.60
CA ILE A 10 15.47 1.37 -2.65
C ILE A 10 14.22 2.19 -2.42
N LEU A 11 13.05 1.62 -2.67
CA LEU A 11 11.77 2.28 -2.39
C LEU A 11 11.21 1.78 -1.06
N ILE A 12 10.88 2.71 -0.18
CA ILE A 12 10.22 2.40 1.10
C ILE A 12 8.89 3.13 1.11
N GLY A 13 7.81 2.37 1.31
CA GLY A 13 6.47 2.94 1.32
C GLY A 13 5.58 2.34 2.40
N SER A 14 4.94 3.21 3.19
CA SER A 14 3.95 2.80 4.19
C SER A 14 2.54 3.08 3.69
N SER A 15 1.61 2.15 3.92
CA SER A 15 0.21 2.28 3.55
C SER A 15 0.03 2.65 2.06
N MET A 16 -0.53 3.81 1.75
CA MET A 16 -0.63 4.35 0.39
C MET A 16 0.76 4.48 -0.28
N GLY A 17 1.81 4.78 0.49
CA GLY A 17 3.19 4.82 -0.03
C GLY A 17 3.65 3.46 -0.57
N GLY A 18 3.20 2.35 0.03
CA GLY A 18 3.41 1.00 -0.50
C GLY A 18 2.72 0.79 -1.85
N TRP A 19 1.48 1.28 -2.02
CA TRP A 19 0.81 1.27 -3.32
C TRP A 19 1.58 2.07 -4.37
N ILE A 20 2.07 3.26 -4.01
CA ILE A 20 2.90 4.07 -4.92
C ILE A 20 4.18 3.32 -5.32
N ALA A 21 4.86 2.64 -4.38
CA ALA A 21 6.04 1.84 -4.68
C ALA A 21 5.73 0.70 -5.66
N LEU A 22 4.62 -0.02 -5.46
CA LEU A 22 4.15 -1.05 -6.38
C LEU A 22 3.78 -0.48 -7.76
N SER A 23 3.17 0.71 -7.81
CA SER A 23 2.87 1.40 -9.07
C SER A 23 4.14 1.79 -9.83
N ILE A 24 5.20 2.17 -9.13
CA ILE A 24 6.49 2.52 -9.74
C ILE A 24 7.15 1.28 -10.36
N ILE A 25 7.15 0.13 -9.67
CA ILE A 25 7.73 -1.09 -10.26
C ILE A 25 6.91 -1.59 -11.45
N LYS A 26 5.58 -1.46 -11.43
CA LYS A 26 4.71 -1.77 -12.58
C LYS A 26 5.10 -0.97 -13.82
N GLN A 27 5.50 0.29 -13.65
CA GLN A 27 5.86 1.18 -14.76
C GLN A 27 7.30 1.02 -15.25
N SER A 28 8.18 0.32 -14.50
CA SER A 28 9.57 -0.03 -14.88
C SER A 28 10.47 1.14 -15.32
N PHE A 29 10.21 2.37 -14.87
CA PHE A 29 10.93 3.57 -15.32
C PHE A 29 12.26 3.84 -14.61
N ILE A 30 12.54 3.12 -13.52
CA ILE A 30 13.67 3.42 -12.64
C ILE A 30 14.39 2.12 -12.30
N ASN A 31 15.71 2.19 -12.17
CA ASN A 31 16.50 1.09 -11.66
C ASN A 31 16.23 0.91 -10.15
N ILE A 32 15.35 -0.03 -9.81
CA ILE A 32 14.98 -0.33 -8.43
C ILE A 32 15.66 -1.63 -8.02
N LYS A 33 16.44 -1.57 -6.95
CA LYS A 33 17.14 -2.72 -6.36
C LYS A 33 16.23 -3.48 -5.40
N SER A 34 15.47 -2.76 -4.58
CA SER A 34 14.62 -3.34 -3.54
C SER A 34 13.38 -2.48 -3.28
N ILE A 35 12.32 -3.11 -2.81
CA ILE A 35 11.16 -2.42 -2.25
C ILE A 35 10.87 -2.91 -0.83
N ILE A 36 10.50 -1.98 0.05
CA ILE A 36 10.04 -2.27 1.41
C ILE A 36 8.65 -1.66 1.55
N CYS A 37 7.65 -2.51 1.71
CA CYS A 37 6.25 -2.12 1.89
C CYS A 37 5.84 -2.36 3.34
N ILE A 38 5.41 -1.31 4.03
CA ILE A 38 4.98 -1.35 5.43
C ILE A 38 3.47 -1.14 5.46
N ALA A 39 2.71 -2.16 5.90
CA ALA A 39 1.24 -2.13 5.91
C ALA A 39 0.65 -1.59 4.60
N ALA A 40 1.19 -2.05 3.46
CA ALA A 40 0.84 -1.51 2.15
C ALA A 40 -0.65 -1.69 1.82
N ALA A 41 -1.24 -0.65 1.26
CA ALA A 41 -2.65 -0.58 0.89
C ALA A 41 -2.83 -0.42 -0.64
N PRO A 42 -2.41 -1.42 -1.48
CA PRO A 42 -2.59 -1.32 -2.91
C PRO A 42 -4.07 -1.26 -3.26
N ASP A 43 -4.41 -0.42 -4.23
CA ASP A 43 -5.77 -0.28 -4.78
C ASP A 43 -6.85 0.01 -3.71
N PHE A 44 -6.47 0.55 -2.53
CA PHE A 44 -7.37 0.77 -1.40
C PHE A 44 -8.60 1.63 -1.74
N PRO A 45 -8.52 2.66 -2.63
CA PRO A 45 -9.71 3.44 -2.95
C PRO A 45 -10.78 2.60 -3.65
N LYS A 46 -10.36 1.56 -4.40
CA LYS A 46 -11.30 0.56 -4.95
C LYS A 46 -11.73 -0.43 -3.87
N LEU A 47 -10.78 -1.15 -3.28
CA LEU A 47 -11.05 -2.34 -2.46
C LEU A 47 -11.66 -2.00 -1.09
N LEU A 48 -11.20 -0.92 -0.45
CA LEU A 48 -11.58 -0.55 0.91
C LEU A 48 -12.61 0.60 0.96
N ILE A 49 -12.85 1.30 -0.15
CA ILE A 49 -13.80 2.39 -0.23
C ILE A 49 -14.88 2.07 -1.26
N TRP A 50 -14.59 2.16 -2.55
CA TRP A 50 -15.58 2.04 -3.62
C TRP A 50 -16.40 0.75 -3.55
N ASP A 51 -15.75 -0.40 -3.39
CA ASP A 51 -16.45 -1.70 -3.37
C ASP A 51 -17.34 -1.85 -2.12
N LYS A 52 -17.06 -1.09 -1.04
CA LYS A 52 -17.85 -1.08 0.20
C LYS A 52 -18.97 -0.05 0.24
N LEU A 53 -18.98 0.92 -0.68
CA LEU A 53 -20.06 1.89 -0.78
C LEU A 53 -21.36 1.22 -1.23
N SER A 54 -22.47 1.56 -0.58
CA SER A 54 -23.80 1.19 -1.04
C SER A 54 -24.13 1.82 -2.40
N PHE A 55 -25.15 1.31 -3.06
CA PHE A 55 -25.62 1.86 -4.34
C PHE A 55 -25.98 3.35 -4.24
N CYS A 56 -26.66 3.74 -3.14
CA CYS A 56 -27.02 5.14 -2.89
C CYS A 56 -25.79 6.03 -2.74
N GLN A 57 -24.81 5.60 -1.94
CA GLN A 57 -23.55 6.32 -1.74
C GLN A 57 -22.74 6.47 -3.04
N LYS A 58 -22.71 5.43 -3.90
CA LYS A 58 -22.08 5.52 -5.22
C LYS A 58 -22.77 6.55 -6.11
N LYS A 59 -24.11 6.56 -6.14
CA LYS A 59 -24.88 7.58 -6.88
C LYS A 59 -24.59 8.99 -6.37
N GLU A 60 -24.58 9.16 -5.05
CA GLU A 60 -24.27 10.44 -4.40
C GLU A 60 -22.87 10.93 -4.77
N LEU A 61 -21.85 10.07 -4.64
CA LEU A 61 -20.48 10.39 -4.98
C LEU A 61 -20.33 10.81 -6.46
N ILE A 62 -20.99 10.12 -7.37
CA ILE A 62 -20.96 10.45 -8.81
C ILE A 62 -21.65 11.80 -9.07
N LYS A 63 -22.83 12.04 -8.46
CA LYS A 63 -23.62 13.27 -8.64
C LYS A 63 -22.91 14.48 -8.05
N ASN A 64 -22.52 14.40 -6.78
CA ASN A 64 -21.96 15.51 -6.01
C ASN A 64 -20.44 15.66 -6.19
N LYS A 65 -19.80 14.73 -6.93
CA LYS A 65 -18.34 14.65 -7.13
C LYS A 65 -17.53 14.37 -5.88
N GLN A 66 -18.18 14.27 -4.73
CA GLN A 66 -17.58 13.93 -3.44
C GLN A 66 -18.61 13.34 -2.49
N ILE A 67 -18.15 12.64 -1.48
CA ILE A 67 -18.93 12.12 -0.35
C ILE A 67 -18.10 12.26 0.92
N ILE A 68 -18.77 12.50 2.03
CA ILE A 68 -18.17 12.47 3.37
C ILE A 68 -18.42 11.08 3.94
N LEU A 69 -17.35 10.41 4.33
CA LEU A 69 -17.39 9.12 5.02
C LEU A 69 -16.93 9.30 6.45
N LYS A 70 -17.54 8.53 7.35
CA LYS A 70 -17.22 8.52 8.76
C LYS A 70 -16.48 7.24 9.13
N LYS A 71 -15.45 7.36 9.96
CA LYS A 71 -14.73 6.23 10.52
C LYS A 71 -14.52 6.46 12.01
N VAL A 72 -14.76 5.43 12.79
CA VAL A 72 -14.53 5.47 14.23
C VAL A 72 -13.15 4.85 14.52
N TYR A 73 -12.29 5.61 15.18
CA TYR A 73 -11.01 5.18 15.70
C TYR A 73 -10.95 5.44 17.20
N ASP A 74 -10.68 4.43 17.99
CA ASP A 74 -10.46 4.54 19.43
C ASP A 74 -11.53 5.41 20.14
N TYR A 75 -12.83 5.20 19.76
CA TYR A 75 -14.02 5.93 20.24
C TYR A 75 -14.19 7.35 19.68
N GLU A 76 -13.30 7.84 18.81
CA GLU A 76 -13.48 9.12 18.13
C GLU A 76 -13.98 8.92 16.69
N GLU A 77 -14.93 9.73 16.28
CA GLU A 77 -15.45 9.74 14.92
C GLU A 77 -14.66 10.74 14.07
N TYR A 78 -14.11 10.24 12.97
CA TYR A 78 -13.39 11.05 11.98
C TYR A 78 -14.19 11.11 10.68
N GLU A 79 -14.34 12.31 10.15
CA GLU A 79 -14.90 12.54 8.83
C GLU A 79 -13.78 12.73 7.81
N TYR A 80 -13.93 12.12 6.65
CA TYR A 80 -13.00 12.33 5.54
C TYR A 80 -13.74 12.41 4.22
N VAL A 81 -13.27 13.31 3.36
CA VAL A 81 -13.87 13.56 2.05
C VAL A 81 -13.24 12.64 1.02
N ILE A 82 -14.08 11.89 0.31
CA ILE A 82 -13.67 11.10 -0.86
C ILE A 82 -14.22 11.78 -2.11
N THR A 83 -13.33 12.09 -3.06
CA THR A 83 -13.75 12.66 -4.35
C THR A 83 -13.94 11.57 -5.40
N TYR A 84 -14.89 11.77 -6.31
CA TYR A 84 -15.08 10.87 -7.44
C TYR A 84 -13.84 10.81 -8.35
N LYS A 85 -13.12 11.94 -8.48
CA LYS A 85 -11.85 11.99 -9.22
C LYS A 85 -10.82 11.02 -8.63
N PHE A 86 -10.64 11.01 -7.30
CA PHE A 86 -9.72 10.11 -6.62
C PHE A 86 -10.03 8.63 -6.90
N ILE A 87 -11.32 8.24 -6.81
CA ILE A 87 -11.75 6.89 -7.15
C ILE A 87 -11.47 6.58 -8.62
N LYS A 88 -11.81 7.48 -9.55
CA LYS A 88 -11.60 7.31 -10.98
C LYS A 88 -10.11 7.15 -11.33
N ASP A 89 -9.27 8.01 -10.76
CA ASP A 89 -7.81 7.95 -10.97
C ASP A 89 -7.23 6.63 -10.43
N CYS A 90 -7.73 6.14 -9.29
CA CYS A 90 -7.36 4.83 -8.76
C CYS A 90 -7.71 3.71 -9.75
N LEU A 91 -8.96 3.69 -10.25
CA LEU A 91 -9.42 2.65 -11.17
C LEU A 91 -8.58 2.57 -12.47
N SER A 92 -7.96 3.68 -12.85
CA SER A 92 -7.03 3.74 -13.99
C SER A 92 -5.59 3.30 -13.65
N ASN A 93 -5.28 3.13 -12.35
CA ASN A 93 -3.93 2.86 -11.86
C ASN A 93 -3.87 1.64 -10.92
N LEU A 94 -4.74 0.66 -11.12
CA LEU A 94 -4.75 -0.56 -10.33
C LEU A 94 -3.45 -1.36 -10.53
N VAL A 95 -2.92 -1.91 -9.43
CA VAL A 95 -1.67 -2.69 -9.45
C VAL A 95 -1.87 -4.17 -9.13
N MET A 96 -3.01 -4.52 -8.54
CA MET A 96 -3.31 -5.90 -8.13
C MET A 96 -4.16 -6.68 -9.13
N THR A 97 -4.41 -6.12 -10.32
CA THR A 97 -5.24 -6.75 -11.37
C THR A 97 -4.47 -7.71 -12.26
N GLU A 98 -3.15 -7.65 -12.25
CA GLU A 98 -2.25 -8.47 -13.06
C GLU A 98 -0.94 -8.74 -12.30
N ASN A 99 -0.16 -9.72 -12.75
CA ASN A 99 1.13 -9.99 -12.16
C ASN A 99 2.10 -8.81 -12.30
N LEU A 100 2.79 -8.47 -11.22
CA LEU A 100 3.85 -7.48 -11.20
C LEU A 100 5.21 -8.17 -11.41
N TYR A 101 5.89 -7.89 -12.50
CA TYR A 101 7.22 -8.44 -12.77
C TYR A 101 8.29 -7.54 -12.18
N PHE A 102 9.06 -8.08 -11.24
CA PHE A 102 10.12 -7.35 -10.55
C PHE A 102 11.25 -8.29 -10.17
N HIS A 103 12.49 -7.94 -10.45
CA HIS A 103 13.64 -8.83 -10.24
C HIS A 103 14.46 -8.51 -8.98
N GLY A 104 14.12 -7.44 -8.25
CA GLY A 104 14.80 -7.04 -7.02
C GLY A 104 14.30 -7.78 -5.78
N LYS A 105 14.77 -7.32 -4.61
CA LYS A 105 14.31 -7.84 -3.31
C LYS A 105 13.00 -7.16 -2.88
N VAL A 106 12.09 -7.92 -2.30
CA VAL A 106 10.79 -7.45 -1.80
C VAL A 106 10.66 -7.77 -0.32
N PHE A 107 10.42 -6.76 0.49
CA PHE A 107 10.13 -6.91 1.90
C PHE A 107 8.74 -6.36 2.20
N LEU A 108 7.88 -7.18 2.77
CA LEU A 108 6.51 -6.85 3.13
C LEU A 108 6.39 -7.00 4.66
N TYR A 109 6.20 -5.89 5.35
CA TYR A 109 6.05 -5.86 6.80
C TYR A 109 4.63 -5.41 7.18
N HIS A 110 3.91 -6.22 7.96
CA HIS A 110 2.50 -5.97 8.27
C HIS A 110 2.13 -6.36 9.70
N GLY A 111 1.33 -5.51 10.35
CA GLY A 111 0.79 -5.79 11.67
C GLY A 111 -0.46 -6.67 11.58
N MET A 112 -0.50 -7.75 12.37
CA MET A 112 -1.67 -8.65 12.37
C MET A 112 -2.89 -8.06 13.07
N LYS A 113 -2.73 -6.95 13.82
CA LYS A 113 -3.83 -6.19 14.43
C LYS A 113 -4.20 -4.93 13.64
N ASP A 114 -3.75 -4.83 12.39
CA ASP A 114 -4.10 -3.73 11.50
C ASP A 114 -5.63 -3.74 11.23
N LYS A 115 -6.30 -2.65 11.67
CA LYS A 115 -7.75 -2.46 11.49
C LYS A 115 -8.10 -1.72 10.19
N ASP A 116 -7.08 -1.16 9.50
CA ASP A 116 -7.26 -0.39 8.27
C ASP A 116 -7.07 -1.23 7.03
N VAL A 117 -5.98 -1.98 7.00
CA VAL A 117 -5.60 -2.86 5.89
C VAL A 117 -5.39 -4.27 6.42
N PRO A 118 -6.16 -5.26 5.97
CA PRO A 118 -5.95 -6.65 6.38
C PRO A 118 -4.54 -7.13 6.04
N TYR A 119 -3.85 -7.79 6.98
CA TYR A 119 -2.47 -8.27 6.76
C TYR A 119 -2.36 -9.30 5.61
N GLU A 120 -3.46 -9.97 5.27
CA GLU A 120 -3.57 -10.85 4.11
C GLU A 120 -3.29 -10.12 2.80
N THR A 121 -3.38 -8.79 2.80
CA THR A 121 -2.98 -7.96 1.66
C THR A 121 -1.50 -8.15 1.32
N SER A 122 -0.62 -8.25 2.33
CA SER A 122 0.80 -8.53 2.09
C SER A 122 1.03 -9.91 1.48
N LEU A 123 0.26 -10.93 1.87
CA LEU A 123 0.32 -12.26 1.25
C LEU A 123 -0.11 -12.17 -0.23
N LYS A 124 -1.20 -11.46 -0.53
CA LYS A 124 -1.65 -11.26 -1.91
C LYS A 124 -0.62 -10.49 -2.75
N ILE A 125 0.05 -9.49 -2.16
CA ILE A 125 1.14 -8.78 -2.85
C ILE A 125 2.27 -9.75 -3.18
N SER A 126 2.68 -10.60 -2.23
CA SER A 126 3.76 -11.58 -2.46
C SER A 126 3.41 -12.56 -3.58
N ASP A 127 2.14 -13.03 -3.61
CA ASP A 127 1.66 -13.92 -4.67
C ASP A 127 1.57 -13.24 -6.04
N ASN A 128 1.35 -11.92 -6.07
CA ASN A 128 1.20 -11.15 -7.30
C ASN A 128 2.55 -10.77 -7.95
N ILE A 129 3.62 -10.66 -7.15
CA ILE A 129 4.96 -10.32 -7.66
C ILE A 129 5.64 -11.56 -8.22
N LYS A 130 6.15 -11.47 -9.46
CA LYS A 130 6.85 -12.54 -10.18
C LYS A 130 8.29 -12.12 -10.50
N GLY A 131 9.18 -13.11 -10.47
CA GLY A 131 10.59 -12.93 -10.85
C GLY A 131 11.47 -12.27 -9.78
N ALA A 132 10.96 -11.94 -8.60
CA ALA A 132 11.76 -11.36 -7.53
C ALA A 132 12.89 -12.32 -7.08
N SER A 133 14.06 -11.76 -6.82
CA SER A 133 15.20 -12.52 -6.30
C SER A 133 14.99 -12.96 -4.84
N LEU A 134 14.19 -12.24 -4.10
CA LEU A 134 13.76 -12.53 -2.74
C LEU A 134 12.40 -11.88 -2.47
N ILE A 135 11.48 -12.62 -1.88
CA ILE A 135 10.28 -12.07 -1.25
C ILE A 135 10.25 -12.52 0.20
N GLN A 136 10.21 -11.58 1.12
CA GLN A 136 10.07 -11.85 2.55
C GLN A 136 8.84 -11.14 3.10
N VAL A 137 7.91 -11.92 3.68
CA VAL A 137 6.73 -11.38 4.38
C VAL A 137 6.97 -11.54 5.88
N ILE A 138 6.87 -10.44 6.61
CA ILE A 138 7.03 -10.39 8.06
C ILE A 138 5.72 -9.90 8.66
N LEU A 139 5.14 -10.72 9.52
CA LEU A 139 3.90 -10.41 10.22
C LEU A 139 4.20 -10.13 11.70
N GLU A 140 3.88 -8.91 12.13
CA GLU A 140 4.01 -8.49 13.53
C GLU A 140 2.72 -8.81 14.28
N LYS A 141 2.76 -9.81 15.13
CA LYS A 141 1.57 -10.36 15.82
C LYS A 141 0.74 -9.29 16.55
N ASN A 142 1.41 -8.35 17.20
CA ASN A 142 0.76 -7.32 18.00
C ASN A 142 0.75 -5.94 17.31
N GLY A 143 1.36 -5.84 16.13
CA GLY A 143 1.47 -4.61 15.37
C GLY A 143 0.12 -4.16 14.79
N GLY A 144 -0.11 -2.86 14.82
CA GLY A 144 -1.22 -2.19 14.16
C GLY A 144 -0.82 -1.63 12.79
N HIS A 145 -1.64 -0.70 12.26
CA HIS A 145 -1.40 -0.12 10.93
C HIS A 145 -0.12 0.71 10.83
N ARG A 146 0.25 1.44 11.88
CA ARG A 146 1.37 2.39 11.84
C ARG A 146 2.74 1.73 11.94
N LEU A 147 2.86 0.60 12.66
CA LEU A 147 4.12 -0.11 12.88
C LEU A 147 5.25 0.84 13.32
N SER A 148 4.98 1.68 14.32
CA SER A 148 5.85 2.78 14.78
C SER A 148 6.42 2.59 16.18
N GLU A 149 6.14 1.46 16.82
CA GLU A 149 6.71 1.13 18.11
C GLU A 149 8.22 0.82 18.00
N LYS A 150 8.96 0.95 19.10
CA LYS A 150 10.42 0.81 19.12
C LYS A 150 10.91 -0.48 18.44
N ASN A 151 10.29 -1.62 18.76
CA ASN A 151 10.67 -2.91 18.18
C ASN A 151 10.33 -3.00 16.69
N GLU A 152 9.22 -2.39 16.27
CA GLU A 152 8.78 -2.30 14.88
C GLU A 152 9.76 -1.46 14.05
N LEU A 153 10.22 -0.32 14.60
CA LEU A 153 11.23 0.52 13.96
C LEU A 153 12.59 -0.19 13.85
N ILE A 154 12.97 -1.00 14.84
CA ILE A 154 14.18 -1.84 14.75
C ILE A 154 14.06 -2.85 13.60
N THR A 155 12.89 -3.45 13.43
CA THR A 155 12.62 -4.37 12.32
C THR A 155 12.73 -3.65 10.98
N ILE A 156 12.11 -2.47 10.83
CA ILE A 156 12.20 -1.65 9.61
C ILE A 156 13.66 -1.32 9.29
N LYS A 157 14.46 -0.91 10.30
CA LYS A 157 15.90 -0.64 10.12
C LYS A 157 16.65 -1.85 9.57
N LYS A 158 16.42 -3.05 10.13
CA LYS A 158 17.02 -4.30 9.64
C LYS A 158 16.64 -4.60 8.19
N LEU A 159 15.38 -4.34 7.80
CA LEU A 159 14.95 -4.53 6.41
C LEU A 159 15.65 -3.56 5.45
N ILE A 160 15.89 -2.33 5.88
CA ILE A 160 16.68 -1.36 5.09
C ILE A 160 18.10 -1.88 4.91
N GLU A 161 18.75 -2.35 5.97
CA GLU A 161 20.10 -2.92 5.91
C GLU A 161 20.18 -4.14 4.97
N GLN A 162 19.18 -5.02 4.98
CA GLN A 162 19.11 -6.19 4.09
C GLN A 162 18.78 -5.83 2.63
N SER A 163 18.24 -4.66 2.39
CA SER A 163 17.84 -4.18 1.07
C SER A 163 19.00 -3.56 0.28
N ILE A 164 20.09 -3.21 0.96
CA ILE A 164 21.32 -2.72 0.39
C ILE A 164 22.14 -3.89 -0.18
#